data_f756312567aa373dcffdecab52b520b2
#
_entry.id   f756312567aa373dcffdecab52b520b2
#
_cell.length_a   1.000
_cell.length_b   1.000
_cell.length_c   1.000
_cell.angle_alpha   90.00
_cell.angle_beta   90.00
_cell.angle_gamma   90.00
#
_symmetry.space_group_name_H-M   'P 1'
#
loop_
_entity.id
_entity.type
_entity.pdbx_description
1 polymer ?
#
loop_
_entity_poly.entity_id
_entity_poly.type
_entity_poly.pdbx_seq_one_letter_code
_entity_poly.pdbx_strand_id
1 'polypeptide(L)' 'MKNVTYSIPNISCGHCVHTIQSEVSELEGVSEVRASAETKKVTIHFDTPASEEQIIALLKEINYPVVAA' A
#
# COMPACT_ATOMS: atom_id res chain seq x y z
N MET A 1 -16.21 5.15 1.71
CA MET A 1 -14.96 4.60 1.18
C MET A 1 -13.86 5.65 1.27
N LYS A 2 -12.69 5.25 1.70
CA LYS A 2 -11.56 6.16 1.87
C LYS A 2 -10.45 5.84 0.88
N ASN A 3 -9.62 6.83 0.58
CA ASN A 3 -8.44 6.58 -0.19
C ASN A 3 -7.26 7.32 0.45
N VAL A 4 -6.08 6.71 0.36
CA VAL A 4 -4.86 7.29 0.92
C VAL A 4 -3.72 7.05 -0.05
N THR A 5 -2.74 7.96 -0.02
CA THR A 5 -1.54 7.82 -0.83
C THR A 5 -0.34 7.90 0.10
N TYR A 6 0.55 6.92 -0.02
CA TYR A 6 1.75 6.85 0.80
C TYR A 6 2.99 6.87 -0.07
N SER A 7 4.07 7.44 0.45
CA SER A 7 5.38 7.39 -0.19
C SER A 7 6.16 6.20 0.36
N ILE A 8 6.62 5.34 -0.54
CA ILE A 8 7.38 4.14 -0.17
C ILE A 8 8.67 4.13 -0.99
N PRO A 9 9.75 4.70 -0.45
CA PRO A 9 10.99 4.82 -1.21
C PRO A 9 11.65 3.47 -1.56
N ASN A 10 11.24 2.40 -0.90
CA ASN A 10 11.76 1.06 -1.21
C ASN A 10 11.22 0.47 -2.50
N ILE A 11 10.22 1.08 -3.09
CA ILE A 11 9.73 0.62 -4.38
C ILE A 11 10.77 0.96 -5.44
N SER A 12 11.32 -0.07 -6.07
CA SER A 12 12.36 0.15 -7.07
C SER A 12 12.09 -0.53 -8.40
N CYS A 13 11.09 -1.40 -8.47
CA CYS A 13 10.78 -2.11 -9.71
C CYS A 13 9.34 -2.62 -9.71
N GLY A 14 8.93 -3.15 -10.86
CA GLY A 14 7.56 -3.67 -11.00
C GLY A 14 7.25 -4.83 -10.07
N HIS A 15 8.26 -5.59 -9.68
CA HIS A 15 8.07 -6.68 -8.73
C HIS A 15 7.62 -6.16 -7.37
N CYS A 16 8.21 -5.05 -6.93
CA CYS A 16 7.82 -4.42 -5.67
C CYS A 16 6.37 -3.95 -5.73
N VAL A 17 5.99 -3.36 -6.85
CA VAL A 17 4.61 -2.92 -7.07
C VAL A 17 3.65 -4.09 -6.95
N HIS A 18 3.99 -5.20 -7.59
CA HIS A 18 3.15 -6.39 -7.56
C HIS A 18 3.01 -6.94 -6.15
N THR A 19 4.12 -7.00 -5.40
CA THR A 19 4.11 -7.48 -4.03
C THR A 19 3.20 -6.64 -3.15
N ILE A 20 3.32 -5.32 -3.24
CA ILE A 20 2.51 -4.41 -2.45
C ILE A 20 1.03 -4.57 -2.79
N GLN A 21 0.71 -4.59 -4.07
CA GLN A 21 -0.68 -4.73 -4.50
C GLN A 21 -1.28 -6.05 -4.03
N SER A 22 -0.51 -7.13 -4.16
CA SER A 22 -0.97 -8.45 -3.77
C SER A 22 -1.22 -8.56 -2.28
N GLU A 23 -0.26 -8.10 -1.48
CA GLU A 23 -0.35 -8.21 -0.03
C GLU A 23 -1.43 -7.30 0.56
N VAL A 24 -1.48 -6.06 0.13
CA VAL A 24 -2.45 -5.10 0.68
C VAL A 24 -3.86 -5.44 0.24
N SER A 25 -4.04 -5.92 -0.98
CA SER A 25 -5.37 -6.28 -1.47
C SER A 25 -6.00 -7.45 -0.72
N GLU A 26 -5.19 -8.22 0.00
CA GLU A 26 -5.69 -9.31 0.82
C GLU A 26 -6.36 -8.84 2.10
N LEU A 27 -6.13 -7.59 2.50
CA LEU A 27 -6.79 -7.05 3.68
C LEU A 27 -8.28 -6.87 3.43
N GLU A 28 -9.07 -7.32 4.40
CA GLU A 28 -10.51 -7.18 4.31
C GLU A 28 -10.88 -5.71 4.37
N GLY A 29 -11.69 -5.27 3.44
CA GLY A 29 -12.10 -3.88 3.34
C GLY A 29 -11.34 -3.07 2.30
N VAL A 30 -10.26 -3.62 1.77
CA VAL A 30 -9.49 -2.95 0.71
C VAL A 30 -10.15 -3.29 -0.63
N SER A 31 -10.52 -2.27 -1.40
CA SER A 31 -11.15 -2.46 -2.69
C SER A 31 -10.18 -2.33 -3.86
N GLU A 32 -9.18 -1.46 -3.73
CA GLU A 32 -8.22 -1.27 -4.80
C GLU A 32 -6.89 -0.81 -4.24
N VAL A 33 -5.81 -1.29 -4.86
CA VAL A 33 -4.46 -0.88 -4.51
C VAL A 33 -3.74 -0.54 -5.82
N ARG A 34 -3.16 0.64 -5.88
CA ARG A 34 -2.36 1.06 -7.02
C ARG A 34 -1.00 1.51 -6.53
N ALA A 35 0.04 0.84 -6.97
CA ALA A 35 1.39 1.21 -6.63
C ALA A 35 2.15 1.59 -7.90
N SER A 36 3.09 2.51 -7.77
CA SER A 36 3.90 2.97 -8.89
C SER A 36 5.38 2.97 -8.52
N ALA A 37 6.19 2.30 -9.31
CA ALA A 37 7.64 2.31 -9.13
C ALA A 37 8.23 3.64 -9.61
N GLU A 38 7.56 4.30 -10.53
CA GLU A 38 8.02 5.56 -11.07
C GLU A 38 7.97 6.69 -10.06
N THR A 39 6.86 6.81 -9.34
CA THR A 39 6.69 7.84 -8.32
C THR A 39 7.01 7.34 -6.92
N LYS A 40 7.18 6.03 -6.77
CA LYS A 40 7.43 5.37 -5.48
C LYS A 40 6.30 5.64 -4.50
N LYS A 41 5.09 5.64 -5.01
CA LYS A 41 3.90 5.90 -4.19
C LYS A 41 2.89 4.80 -4.38
N VAL A 42 2.05 4.61 -3.37
CA VAL A 42 0.95 3.66 -3.43
C VAL A 42 -0.33 4.36 -3.02
N THR A 43 -1.38 4.16 -3.79
CA THR A 43 -2.71 4.66 -3.49
C THR A 43 -3.61 3.49 -3.17
N ILE A 44 -4.30 3.56 -2.05
CA ILE A 44 -5.14 2.48 -1.56
C ILE A 44 -6.54 2.99 -1.32
N HIS A 45 -7.52 2.30 -1.90
CA HIS A 45 -8.93 2.55 -1.67
C HIS A 45 -9.46 1.47 -0.74
N PHE A 46 -9.97 1.89 0.41
CA PHE A 46 -10.43 0.94 1.43
C PHE A 46 -11.63 1.49 2.18
N ASP A 47 -12.26 0.59 2.92
CA ASP A 47 -13.38 0.93 3.80
C ASP A 47 -13.32 0.00 5.01
N THR A 48 -14.21 0.20 5.97
CA THR A 48 -14.28 -0.67 7.14
C THR A 48 -14.47 -2.13 6.70
N PRO A 49 -13.79 -3.11 7.31
CA PRO A 49 -12.99 -3.01 8.54
C PRO A 49 -11.51 -2.64 8.34
N ALA A 50 -11.07 -2.35 7.13
CA ALA A 50 -9.68 -1.96 6.90
C ALA A 50 -9.43 -0.59 7.52
N SER A 51 -8.19 -0.37 7.96
CA SER A 51 -7.79 0.91 8.52
C SER A 51 -6.38 1.25 8.07
N GLU A 52 -6.03 2.54 8.17
CA GLU A 52 -4.69 2.98 7.80
C GLU A 52 -3.63 2.31 8.65
N GLU A 53 -3.90 2.08 9.92
CA GLU A 53 -2.95 1.42 10.81
C GLU A 53 -2.62 0.01 10.32
N GLN A 54 -3.63 -0.73 9.91
CA GLN A 54 -3.43 -2.08 9.38
C GLN A 54 -2.60 -2.05 8.11
N ILE A 55 -2.90 -1.10 7.23
CA ILE A 55 -2.20 -0.98 5.96
C ILE A 55 -0.72 -0.62 6.20
N ILE A 56 -0.48 0.36 7.06
CA ILE A 56 0.89 0.78 7.37
C ILE A 56 1.68 -0.34 8.03
N ALA A 57 1.06 -1.05 8.98
CA ALA A 57 1.70 -2.17 9.66
C ALA A 57 2.06 -3.28 8.67
N LEU A 58 1.17 -3.58 7.75
CA LEU A 58 1.43 -4.60 6.74
C LEU A 58 2.57 -4.20 5.81
N LEU A 59 2.56 -2.95 5.34
CA LEU A 59 3.62 -2.46 4.47
C LEU A 59 4.98 -2.52 5.15
N LYS A 60 5.03 -2.19 6.42
CA LYS A 60 6.25 -2.27 7.21
C LYS A 60 6.71 -3.73 7.35
N GLU A 61 5.77 -4.63 7.54
CA GLU A 61 6.06 -6.04 7.71
C GLU A 61 6.67 -6.67 6.45
N ILE A 62 6.25 -6.21 5.29
CA ILE A 62 6.77 -6.74 4.03
C ILE A 62 7.98 -5.94 3.52
N ASN A 63 8.59 -5.13 4.37
CA ASN A 63 9.79 -4.34 4.07
C ASN A 63 9.55 -3.16 3.13
N TYR A 64 8.36 -2.62 3.15
CA TYR A 64 8.02 -1.42 2.38
C TYR A 64 7.45 -0.35 3.32
N PRO A 65 8.27 0.14 4.26
CA PRO A 65 7.77 1.10 5.23
C PRO A 65 7.35 2.41 4.59
N VAL A 66 6.24 2.94 5.08
CA VAL A 66 5.73 4.22 4.62
C VAL A 66 6.55 5.34 5.26
N VAL A 67 6.97 6.31 4.45
CA VAL A 67 7.74 7.45 4.95
C VAL A 67 6.82 8.63 5.20
N ALA A 68 6.02 9.00 4.22
CA ALA A 68 5.12 10.13 4.35
C ALA A 68 3.99 9.99 3.35
N ALA A 69 2.89 10.62 3.66
CA ALA A 69 1.76 10.66 2.75
C ALA A 69 1.86 11.84 1.81
#